data_cd25d3f1a692267e4a4660c813a6d7f7
#
_entry.id   cd25d3f1a692267e4a4660c813a6d7f7
#
_cell.length_a   1.000
_cell.length_b   1.000
_cell.length_c   1.000
_cell.angle_alpha   90.00
_cell.angle_beta   90.00
_cell.angle_gamma   90.00
#
_symmetry.space_group_name_H-M   'P 1'
#
loop_
_entity.id
_entity.type
_entity.pdbx_description
1 polymer ?
#
loop_
_entity_poly.entity_id
_entity_poly.type
_entity_poly.pdbx_seq_one_letter_code
_entity_poly.pdbx_strand_id
1 'polypeptide(L)'
;MPPHSTFTTTLTTGITLIVVLLLAAVMVARVAIVTPAPPPTPTPTPTSTPTPTPSPTPTPTSTPTPTATPTPTATPTPAPTDTPTPTHTPTPTDTPAPEPTAGAAPSLTPVADSGENPASAPDCAANPPAPPSAIGGRRLVAFYGVPIGRGLGILGANDVGTTLALLRGQAEAYRQLDPCAEIIPVFHTVVTISDAHPGEDGNYNHHLDSETLRWWLDTAAAEGVWVVLDIQPGRGPLPTELSFVEPYLYEPNVHLAVDPEFIMGEGGIPGTDLGRIDGETINGVQAWLNGIAESTGQHKILVIHQFNDRMVLNKEAIQDYPLVDLVWDADGYGGPGAKIGDYNQYRGEPGFEYGGFKLFYDLDTPLMTPAQVLALEPPPAFVVYQ
;
A
#
# COMPACT_ATOMS: atom_id res chain seq x y z
N MET A 1 5.54 -32.76 56.44
CA MET A 1 5.68 -31.88 55.26
C MET A 1 6.49 -32.62 54.22
N PRO A 2 5.91 -33.14 53.15
CA PRO A 2 6.65 -33.74 52.04
C PRO A 2 6.85 -32.69 50.91
N PRO A 3 7.91 -32.83 50.11
CA PRO A 3 8.20 -31.90 49.02
C PRO A 3 7.43 -32.31 47.75
N HIS A 4 6.73 -31.36 47.17
CA HIS A 4 6.12 -31.44 45.82
C HIS A 4 7.03 -30.81 44.77
N SER A 5 7.00 -31.38 43.58
CA SER A 5 7.41 -30.78 42.33
C SER A 5 8.75 -31.21 41.73
N THR A 6 8.71 -32.27 40.93
CA THR A 6 9.70 -32.50 39.84
C THR A 6 9.15 -33.28 38.64
N PHE A 7 7.83 -33.31 38.39
CA PHE A 7 7.29 -34.16 37.30
C PHE A 7 6.79 -33.38 36.05
N THR A 8 6.77 -32.06 36.07
CA THR A 8 6.15 -31.30 34.98
C THR A 8 7.13 -30.80 33.90
N THR A 9 8.44 -30.74 34.19
CA THR A 9 9.45 -30.18 33.29
C THR A 9 9.95 -31.17 32.23
N THR A 10 9.88 -32.48 32.52
CA THR A 10 10.46 -33.52 31.64
C THR A 10 9.54 -33.89 30.47
N LEU A 11 8.21 -33.68 30.60
CA LEU A 11 7.25 -34.06 29.56
C LEU A 11 7.21 -33.03 28.41
N THR A 12 7.39 -31.75 28.72
CA THR A 12 7.36 -30.65 27.71
C THR A 12 8.60 -30.69 26.81
N THR A 13 9.77 -31.03 27.39
CA THR A 13 11.03 -31.12 26.61
C THR A 13 11.04 -32.31 25.66
N GLY A 14 10.41 -33.42 26.03
CA GLY A 14 10.32 -34.62 25.19
C GLY A 14 9.45 -34.45 23.98
N ILE A 15 8.32 -33.74 24.10
CA ILE A 15 7.39 -33.50 22.99
C ILE A 15 8.00 -32.52 21.96
N THR A 16 8.70 -31.49 22.42
CA THR A 16 9.37 -30.52 21.53
C THR A 16 10.48 -31.17 20.70
N LEU A 17 11.24 -32.09 21.30
CA LEU A 17 12.30 -32.78 20.59
C LEU A 17 11.76 -33.76 19.52
N ILE A 18 10.64 -34.44 19.79
CA ILE A 18 10.01 -35.37 18.84
C ILE A 18 9.42 -34.60 17.65
N VAL A 19 8.82 -33.44 17.86
CA VAL A 19 8.28 -32.60 16.76
C VAL A 19 9.40 -32.04 15.87
N VAL A 20 10.53 -31.63 16.45
CA VAL A 20 11.69 -31.16 15.67
C VAL A 20 12.33 -32.30 14.86
N LEU A 21 12.41 -33.51 15.40
CA LEU A 21 12.94 -34.68 14.69
C LEU A 21 12.01 -35.18 13.57
N LEU A 22 10.68 -35.07 13.75
CA LEU A 22 9.71 -35.39 12.68
C LEU A 22 9.74 -34.37 11.54
N LEU A 23 9.91 -33.07 11.84
CA LEU A 23 10.06 -32.03 10.81
C LEU A 23 11.38 -32.18 10.03
N ALA A 24 12.48 -32.58 10.68
CA ALA A 24 13.74 -32.86 10.01
C ALA A 24 13.64 -34.08 9.09
N ALA A 25 12.92 -35.14 9.51
CA ALA A 25 12.72 -36.34 8.69
C ALA A 25 11.86 -36.08 7.43
N VAL A 26 10.89 -35.17 7.49
CA VAL A 26 10.07 -34.77 6.32
C VAL A 26 10.88 -33.91 5.35
N MET A 27 11.81 -33.08 5.83
CA MET A 27 12.71 -32.33 4.92
C MET A 27 13.72 -33.23 4.20
N VAL A 28 14.27 -34.25 4.85
CA VAL A 28 15.25 -35.17 4.23
C VAL A 28 14.57 -36.07 3.17
N ALA A 29 13.30 -36.42 3.33
CA ALA A 29 12.58 -37.28 2.39
C ALA A 29 12.19 -36.57 1.06
N ARG A 30 12.27 -35.22 0.98
CA ARG A 30 11.97 -34.47 -0.27
C ARG A 30 13.20 -34.20 -1.15
N VAL A 31 14.41 -34.52 -0.72
CA VAL A 31 15.65 -34.26 -1.49
C VAL A 31 16.09 -35.42 -2.38
N ALA A 32 15.40 -36.55 -2.41
CA ALA A 32 15.84 -37.78 -3.07
C ALA A 32 15.11 -38.09 -4.38
N ILE A 33 14.62 -37.13 -5.13
CA ILE A 33 14.20 -37.35 -6.53
C ILE A 33 15.03 -36.44 -7.42
N VAL A 34 16.27 -36.84 -7.68
CA VAL A 34 17.12 -36.23 -8.71
C VAL A 34 16.73 -36.90 -10.06
N THR A 35 16.01 -36.16 -10.88
CA THR A 35 15.86 -36.51 -12.28
C THR A 35 17.20 -36.25 -13.00
N PRO A 36 17.68 -37.15 -13.85
CA PRO A 36 18.94 -36.95 -14.58
C PRO A 36 18.80 -35.73 -15.52
N ALA A 37 19.82 -34.88 -15.51
CA ALA A 37 19.91 -33.70 -16.34
C ALA A 37 19.89 -34.11 -17.85
N PRO A 38 19.22 -33.32 -18.70
CA PRO A 38 19.27 -33.52 -20.16
C PRO A 38 20.69 -33.26 -20.66
N PRO A 39 21.09 -33.91 -21.79
CA PRO A 39 22.41 -33.73 -22.37
C PRO A 39 22.64 -32.28 -22.80
N PRO A 40 23.87 -31.78 -22.71
CA PRO A 40 24.18 -30.39 -23.05
C PRO A 40 23.89 -30.09 -24.52
N THR A 41 23.17 -28.99 -24.72
CA THR A 41 22.93 -28.41 -26.04
C THR A 41 24.27 -27.94 -26.64
N PRO A 42 24.54 -28.19 -27.94
CA PRO A 42 25.78 -27.75 -28.54
C PRO A 42 25.93 -26.23 -28.48
N THR A 43 27.05 -25.77 -27.96
CA THR A 43 27.42 -24.36 -27.87
C THR A 43 27.56 -23.79 -29.30
N PRO A 44 26.89 -22.67 -29.62
CA PRO A 44 27.08 -22.04 -30.91
C PRO A 44 28.52 -21.52 -31.04
N THR A 45 29.13 -21.75 -32.17
CA THR A 45 30.47 -21.25 -32.54
C THR A 45 30.41 -19.70 -32.55
N PRO A 46 31.34 -19.01 -31.92
CA PRO A 46 31.32 -17.53 -31.91
C PRO A 46 31.54 -17.02 -33.35
N THR A 47 30.56 -16.25 -33.83
CA THR A 47 30.70 -15.45 -35.05
C THR A 47 31.58 -14.27 -34.73
N SER A 48 32.62 -14.04 -35.52
CA SER A 48 33.53 -12.91 -35.33
C SER A 48 32.79 -11.58 -35.43
N THR A 49 32.75 -10.83 -34.34
CA THR A 49 32.23 -9.46 -34.27
C THR A 49 33.19 -8.53 -35.01
N PRO A 50 32.73 -7.66 -35.92
CA PRO A 50 33.58 -6.70 -36.58
C PRO A 50 34.14 -5.72 -35.54
N THR A 51 35.43 -5.45 -35.59
CA THR A 51 36.17 -4.51 -34.78
C THR A 51 35.60 -3.08 -35.02
N PRO A 52 35.19 -2.35 -34.02
CA PRO A 52 34.68 -0.99 -34.23
C PRO A 52 35.82 -0.07 -34.71
N THR A 53 35.55 0.68 -35.76
CA THR A 53 36.42 1.73 -36.28
C THR A 53 36.51 2.84 -35.21
N PRO A 54 37.71 3.35 -34.87
CA PRO A 54 37.85 4.41 -33.86
C PRO A 54 37.13 5.66 -34.35
N SER A 55 36.22 6.19 -33.50
CA SER A 55 35.59 7.49 -33.70
C SER A 55 36.57 8.60 -33.47
N PRO A 56 36.56 9.70 -34.25
CA PRO A 56 37.51 10.79 -34.09
C PRO A 56 37.35 11.44 -32.71
N THR A 57 38.44 11.61 -31.99
CA THR A 57 38.56 12.29 -30.71
C THR A 57 38.12 13.75 -30.88
N PRO A 58 37.17 14.28 -30.10
CA PRO A 58 36.78 15.68 -30.17
C PRO A 58 37.96 16.56 -29.73
N THR A 59 38.23 17.57 -30.52
CA THR A 59 39.20 18.62 -30.21
C THR A 59 38.74 19.42 -29.00
N PRO A 60 39.56 19.67 -27.98
CA PRO A 60 39.12 20.41 -26.80
C PRO A 60 38.77 21.86 -27.20
N THR A 61 37.52 22.25 -26.96
CA THR A 61 37.04 23.63 -27.05
C THR A 61 37.56 24.39 -25.82
N SER A 62 38.18 25.54 -26.02
CA SER A 62 38.69 26.38 -24.94
C SER A 62 37.60 26.80 -23.98
N THR A 63 37.72 26.40 -22.70
CA THR A 63 36.83 26.80 -21.60
C THR A 63 36.98 28.32 -21.37
N PRO A 64 35.89 29.09 -21.33
CA PRO A 64 35.97 30.51 -20.99
C PRO A 64 36.47 30.69 -19.54
N THR A 65 37.37 31.62 -19.34
CA THR A 65 37.92 32.03 -18.04
C THR A 65 36.75 32.56 -17.18
N PRO A 66 36.56 32.10 -15.94
CA PRO A 66 35.50 32.62 -15.08
C PRO A 66 35.73 34.10 -14.77
N THR A 67 34.70 34.91 -15.07
CA THR A 67 34.65 36.33 -14.67
C THR A 67 34.40 36.37 -13.15
N ALA A 68 35.21 37.17 -12.45
CA ALA A 68 35.09 37.33 -11.00
C ALA A 68 33.69 37.80 -10.59
N THR A 69 33.01 37.00 -9.78
CA THR A 69 31.72 37.36 -9.16
C THR A 69 31.99 38.42 -8.08
N PRO A 70 31.25 39.53 -8.02
CA PRO A 70 31.41 40.52 -6.99
C PRO A 70 31.08 39.92 -5.60
N THR A 71 31.97 40.16 -4.63
CA THR A 71 31.79 39.78 -3.24
C THR A 71 30.56 40.44 -2.65
N PRO A 72 29.62 39.72 -2.03
CA PRO A 72 28.44 40.33 -1.42
C PRO A 72 28.87 41.24 -0.26
N THR A 73 28.37 42.46 -0.28
CA THR A 73 28.55 43.43 0.82
C THR A 73 27.72 42.93 2.02
N ALA A 74 28.37 42.82 3.18
CA ALA A 74 27.68 42.38 4.41
C ALA A 74 26.52 43.30 4.74
N THR A 75 25.32 42.74 4.78
CA THR A 75 24.12 43.40 5.32
C THR A 75 24.19 43.39 6.84
N PRO A 76 23.97 44.50 7.55
CA PRO A 76 24.02 44.51 9.00
C PRO A 76 22.95 43.60 9.59
N THR A 77 23.36 42.70 10.47
CA THR A 77 22.47 41.85 11.26
C THR A 77 21.60 42.72 12.19
N PRO A 78 20.28 42.61 12.17
CA PRO A 78 19.46 43.34 13.15
C PRO A 78 19.78 42.83 14.56
N ALA A 79 19.79 43.77 15.53
CA ALA A 79 19.99 43.46 16.94
C ALA A 79 18.86 42.54 17.47
N PRO A 80 19.15 41.61 18.39
CA PRO A 80 18.13 40.74 18.96
C PRO A 80 17.08 41.57 19.70
N THR A 81 15.81 41.36 19.34
CA THR A 81 14.65 41.93 20.05
C THR A 81 14.45 41.04 21.28
N ASP A 82 14.31 41.68 22.45
CA ASP A 82 14.07 41.01 23.73
C ASP A 82 12.82 40.10 23.63
N THR A 83 13.04 38.80 23.81
CA THR A 83 11.96 37.80 23.89
C THR A 83 11.22 38.01 25.22
N PRO A 84 9.89 38.16 25.22
CA PRO A 84 9.15 38.27 26.46
C PRO A 84 9.31 36.99 27.29
N THR A 85 9.60 37.19 28.59
CA THR A 85 9.71 36.12 29.59
C THR A 85 8.37 35.34 29.65
N PRO A 86 8.38 33.99 29.56
CA PRO A 86 7.16 33.23 29.67
C PRO A 86 6.53 33.39 31.04
N THR A 87 5.27 33.85 31.05
CA THR A 87 4.43 33.91 32.27
C THR A 87 4.09 32.48 32.66
N HIS A 88 4.35 32.11 33.91
CA HIS A 88 4.07 30.77 34.44
C HIS A 88 2.59 30.43 34.29
N THR A 89 2.32 29.39 33.48
CA THR A 89 1.02 28.72 33.44
C THR A 89 0.83 27.95 34.74
N PRO A 90 -0.30 28.05 35.43
CA PRO A 90 -0.54 27.32 36.67
C PRO A 90 -0.49 25.81 36.38
N THR A 91 0.24 25.07 37.21
CA THR A 91 0.31 23.60 37.21
C THR A 91 -1.10 23.02 37.36
N PRO A 92 -1.54 22.09 36.48
CA PRO A 92 -2.79 21.40 36.70
C PRO A 92 -2.70 20.55 37.98
N THR A 93 -3.69 20.70 38.85
CA THR A 93 -3.86 19.86 40.04
C THR A 93 -4.15 18.43 39.61
N ASP A 94 -3.38 17.49 40.10
CA ASP A 94 -3.58 16.06 39.90
C ASP A 94 -4.97 15.64 40.39
N THR A 95 -5.86 15.34 39.42
CA THR A 95 -7.09 14.58 39.68
C THR A 95 -6.74 13.13 39.51
N PRO A 96 -6.95 12.23 40.47
CA PRO A 96 -6.65 10.83 40.35
C PRO A 96 -7.47 10.24 39.20
N ALA A 97 -6.77 9.51 38.28
CA ALA A 97 -7.39 8.78 37.19
C ALA A 97 -8.32 7.69 37.76
N PRO A 98 -9.52 7.50 37.19
CA PRO A 98 -10.36 6.37 37.56
C PRO A 98 -9.69 5.06 37.15
N GLU A 99 -9.72 4.09 38.03
CA GLU A 99 -9.25 2.72 37.83
C GLU A 99 -9.96 2.09 36.62
N PRO A 100 -9.28 1.35 35.73
CA PRO A 100 -9.94 0.72 34.59
C PRO A 100 -10.85 -0.41 35.08
N THR A 101 -12.14 -0.16 35.03
CA THR A 101 -13.14 -1.21 35.19
C THR A 101 -13.06 -2.14 33.98
N ALA A 102 -12.80 -3.41 34.22
CA ALA A 102 -12.83 -4.45 33.20
C ALA A 102 -14.18 -4.42 32.46
N GLY A 103 -14.20 -3.91 31.25
CA GLY A 103 -15.37 -3.89 30.38
C GLY A 103 -15.69 -5.32 29.97
N ALA A 104 -16.86 -5.78 30.37
CA ALA A 104 -17.44 -7.02 29.92
C ALA A 104 -17.64 -6.99 28.40
N ALA A 105 -17.27 -8.07 27.72
CA ALA A 105 -17.56 -8.27 26.31
C ALA A 105 -19.05 -8.02 26.01
N PRO A 106 -19.40 -7.39 24.86
CA PRO A 106 -20.78 -7.18 24.50
C PRO A 106 -21.46 -8.53 24.29
N SER A 107 -22.43 -8.83 25.17
CA SER A 107 -23.31 -9.97 25.04
C SER A 107 -24.28 -9.70 23.89
N LEU A 108 -24.20 -10.48 22.82
CA LEU A 108 -25.17 -10.46 21.73
C LEU A 108 -26.47 -11.05 22.25
N THR A 109 -27.43 -10.20 22.62
CA THR A 109 -28.81 -10.61 22.86
C THR A 109 -29.45 -10.89 21.49
N PRO A 110 -30.12 -12.04 21.29
CA PRO A 110 -30.85 -12.30 20.05
C PRO A 110 -32.02 -11.32 19.97
N VAL A 111 -32.04 -10.51 18.91
CA VAL A 111 -33.20 -9.69 18.56
C VAL A 111 -34.32 -10.65 18.16
N ALA A 112 -35.49 -10.53 18.81
CA ALA A 112 -36.65 -11.29 18.50
C ALA A 112 -37.11 -11.04 17.05
N ASP A 113 -37.32 -12.14 16.34
CA ASP A 113 -37.91 -12.23 15.00
C ASP A 113 -39.24 -11.46 14.95
N SER A 114 -39.22 -10.22 14.52
CA SER A 114 -40.41 -9.53 14.03
C SER A 114 -40.50 -9.92 12.57
N GLY A 115 -41.46 -10.82 12.28
CA GLY A 115 -41.73 -11.32 10.94
C GLY A 115 -42.09 -10.22 9.94
N GLU A 116 -41.05 -9.56 9.42
CA GLU A 116 -41.12 -8.76 8.20
C GLU A 116 -40.87 -9.70 7.02
N ASN A 117 -41.85 -9.69 6.13
CA ASN A 117 -41.81 -10.32 4.82
C ASN A 117 -40.44 -10.09 4.16
N PRO A 118 -39.74 -11.12 3.66
CA PRO A 118 -38.45 -10.90 3.04
C PRO A 118 -38.61 -9.88 1.92
N ALA A 119 -38.03 -8.71 2.08
CA ALA A 119 -37.92 -7.71 1.02
C ALA A 119 -37.43 -8.44 -0.24
N SER A 120 -38.15 -8.31 -1.34
CA SER A 120 -37.71 -8.86 -2.63
C SER A 120 -36.29 -8.50 -2.86
N ALA A 121 -35.46 -9.50 -3.23
CA ALA A 121 -34.03 -9.27 -3.54
C ALA A 121 -33.90 -8.03 -4.43
N PRO A 122 -32.94 -7.13 -4.16
CA PRO A 122 -32.77 -5.92 -4.95
C PRO A 122 -32.61 -6.30 -6.42
N ASP A 123 -33.29 -5.57 -7.30
CA ASP A 123 -33.19 -5.77 -8.75
C ASP A 123 -31.87 -5.19 -9.25
N CYS A 124 -30.83 -5.99 -9.18
CA CYS A 124 -29.49 -5.62 -9.65
C CYS A 124 -29.37 -5.54 -11.19
N ALA A 125 -30.42 -5.94 -11.91
CA ALA A 125 -30.42 -5.95 -13.37
C ALA A 125 -30.60 -4.55 -14.00
N ALA A 126 -30.87 -3.52 -13.19
CA ALA A 126 -31.09 -2.15 -13.66
C ALA A 126 -29.81 -1.42 -14.08
N ASN A 127 -28.62 -1.94 -13.72
CA ASN A 127 -27.35 -1.38 -14.17
C ASN A 127 -26.96 -1.99 -15.52
N PRO A 128 -26.69 -1.16 -16.56
CA PRO A 128 -26.11 -1.68 -17.80
C PRO A 128 -24.79 -2.39 -17.47
N PRO A 129 -24.43 -3.43 -18.24
CA PRO A 129 -23.12 -4.06 -18.06
C PRO A 129 -22.04 -2.98 -18.13
N ALA A 130 -21.26 -2.86 -17.07
CA ALA A 130 -20.12 -1.95 -17.04
C ALA A 130 -19.19 -2.29 -18.21
N PRO A 131 -18.52 -1.29 -18.82
CA PRO A 131 -17.47 -1.56 -19.80
C PRO A 131 -16.44 -2.51 -19.18
N PRO A 132 -15.70 -3.28 -19.99
CA PRO A 132 -14.63 -4.11 -19.49
C PRO A 132 -13.70 -3.28 -18.59
N SER A 133 -13.55 -3.68 -17.34
CA SER A 133 -12.83 -2.95 -16.29
C SER A 133 -12.51 -3.94 -15.16
N ALA A 134 -11.41 -3.74 -14.43
CA ALA A 134 -11.12 -4.52 -13.23
C ALA A 134 -12.13 -4.18 -12.10
N ILE A 135 -12.52 -2.89 -12.02
CA ILE A 135 -13.44 -2.38 -10.99
C ILE A 135 -14.91 -2.58 -11.36
N GLY A 136 -15.25 -2.55 -12.65
CA GLY A 136 -16.64 -2.52 -13.12
C GLY A 136 -17.58 -3.49 -12.43
N GLY A 137 -18.55 -2.95 -11.68
CA GLY A 137 -19.51 -3.73 -10.87
C GLY A 137 -18.93 -4.34 -9.59
N ARG A 138 -17.71 -4.01 -9.22
CA ARG A 138 -17.04 -4.48 -8.00
C ARG A 138 -16.83 -3.34 -7.01
N ARG A 139 -16.65 -3.73 -5.76
CA ARG A 139 -16.14 -2.86 -4.69
C ARG A 139 -15.02 -3.60 -3.98
N LEU A 140 -13.87 -2.96 -3.94
CA LEU A 140 -12.68 -3.47 -3.29
C LEU A 140 -12.66 -3.00 -1.84
N VAL A 141 -12.46 -3.94 -0.90
CA VAL A 141 -12.30 -3.64 0.53
C VAL A 141 -10.94 -4.14 0.96
N ALA A 142 -10.07 -3.22 1.34
CA ALA A 142 -8.65 -3.46 1.55
C ALA A 142 -8.22 -3.30 3.00
N PHE A 143 -7.26 -4.12 3.42
CA PHE A 143 -6.42 -3.87 4.58
C PHE A 143 -5.04 -3.41 4.12
N TYR A 144 -4.61 -2.28 4.67
CA TYR A 144 -3.36 -1.60 4.31
C TYR A 144 -2.23 -1.92 5.28
N GLY A 145 -1.01 -1.97 4.77
CA GLY A 145 0.21 -1.95 5.57
C GLY A 145 1.34 -2.80 5.00
N VAL A 146 2.41 -2.91 5.80
CA VAL A 146 3.50 -3.86 5.54
C VAL A 146 3.11 -5.21 6.15
N PRO A 147 3.22 -6.31 5.42
CA PRO A 147 2.75 -7.63 5.90
C PRO A 147 3.63 -8.24 7.01
N ILE A 148 4.70 -7.58 7.42
CA ILE A 148 5.66 -8.01 8.42
C ILE A 148 5.71 -7.04 9.62
N GLY A 149 4.74 -7.14 10.53
CA GLY A 149 4.73 -6.37 11.77
C GLY A 149 3.73 -5.20 11.77
N ARG A 150 3.59 -4.57 12.94
CA ARG A 150 2.54 -3.59 13.25
C ARG A 150 2.86 -2.15 12.83
N GLY A 151 3.99 -1.91 12.18
CA GLY A 151 4.54 -0.56 12.02
C GLY A 151 3.76 0.35 11.07
N LEU A 152 3.09 -0.20 10.05
CA LEU A 152 2.47 0.57 8.97
C LEU A 152 1.02 0.16 8.68
N GLY A 153 0.28 -0.33 9.64
CA GLY A 153 -1.14 -0.59 9.44
C GLY A 153 -1.60 -1.99 9.85
N ILE A 154 -2.87 -2.29 9.57
CA ILE A 154 -3.53 -3.50 10.07
C ILE A 154 -3.06 -4.78 9.38
N LEU A 155 -2.56 -4.71 8.15
CA LEU A 155 -2.20 -5.89 7.36
C LEU A 155 -1.17 -6.78 8.07
N GLY A 156 -0.14 -6.18 8.69
CA GLY A 156 0.88 -6.89 9.45
C GLY A 156 0.64 -6.98 10.95
N ALA A 157 -0.53 -6.53 11.44
CA ALA A 157 -0.81 -6.47 12.87
C ALA A 157 -1.09 -7.83 13.49
N ASN A 158 -1.50 -8.81 12.69
CA ASN A 158 -1.89 -10.16 13.11
C ASN A 158 -1.24 -11.22 12.22
N ASP A 159 -1.36 -12.49 12.60
CA ASP A 159 -1.07 -13.59 11.68
C ASP A 159 -2.01 -13.57 10.47
N VAL A 160 -1.61 -14.21 9.38
CA VAL A 160 -2.35 -14.18 8.12
C VAL A 160 -3.76 -14.75 8.23
N GLY A 161 -3.96 -15.79 9.04
CA GLY A 161 -5.28 -16.40 9.22
C GLY A 161 -6.25 -15.45 9.92
N THR A 162 -5.78 -14.77 10.97
CA THR A 162 -6.55 -13.73 11.67
C THR A 162 -6.80 -12.53 10.75
N THR A 163 -5.81 -12.07 9.99
CA THR A 163 -5.94 -10.97 9.03
C THR A 163 -7.00 -11.29 7.97
N LEU A 164 -6.98 -12.49 7.39
CA LEU A 164 -7.98 -12.95 6.44
C LEU A 164 -9.40 -12.98 7.02
N ALA A 165 -9.54 -13.48 8.26
CA ALA A 165 -10.84 -13.54 8.92
C ALA A 165 -11.42 -12.13 9.16
N LEU A 166 -10.59 -11.20 9.63
CA LEU A 166 -10.98 -9.80 9.85
C LEU A 166 -11.33 -9.10 8.54
N LEU A 167 -10.50 -9.24 7.51
CA LEU A 167 -10.74 -8.66 6.19
C LEU A 167 -12.04 -9.17 5.56
N ARG A 168 -12.30 -10.46 5.64
CA ARG A 168 -13.56 -11.06 5.17
C ARG A 168 -14.78 -10.56 5.95
N GLY A 169 -14.64 -10.37 7.26
CA GLY A 169 -15.66 -9.76 8.10
C GLY A 169 -15.96 -8.31 7.68
N GLN A 170 -14.92 -7.54 7.37
CA GLN A 170 -15.08 -6.18 6.87
C GLN A 170 -15.73 -6.16 5.48
N ALA A 171 -15.29 -7.03 4.57
CA ALA A 171 -15.89 -7.18 3.23
C ALA A 171 -17.37 -7.60 3.31
N GLU A 172 -17.74 -8.50 4.25
CA GLU A 172 -19.11 -8.93 4.47
C GLU A 172 -20.02 -7.77 4.91
N ALA A 173 -19.51 -6.86 5.74
CA ALA A 173 -20.27 -5.67 6.15
C ALA A 173 -20.65 -4.78 4.95
N TYR A 174 -19.81 -4.70 3.92
CA TYR A 174 -20.13 -4.02 2.66
C TYR A 174 -21.09 -4.84 1.81
N ARG A 175 -20.93 -6.16 1.73
CA ARG A 175 -21.80 -7.04 0.92
C ARG A 175 -23.25 -6.98 1.39
N GLN A 176 -23.49 -6.87 2.70
CA GLN A 176 -24.82 -6.72 3.26
C GLN A 176 -25.50 -5.39 2.88
N LEU A 177 -24.72 -4.34 2.68
CA LEU A 177 -25.21 -3.00 2.34
C LEU A 177 -25.28 -2.72 0.84
N ASP A 178 -24.45 -3.40 0.06
CA ASP A 178 -24.38 -3.28 -1.41
C ASP A 178 -24.41 -4.67 -2.06
N PRO A 179 -25.59 -5.33 -2.03
CA PRO A 179 -25.75 -6.69 -2.54
C PRO A 179 -25.61 -6.80 -4.07
N CYS A 180 -25.62 -5.67 -4.79
CA CYS A 180 -25.45 -5.65 -6.24
C CYS A 180 -24.00 -5.53 -6.69
N ALA A 181 -23.07 -5.16 -5.81
CA ALA A 181 -21.65 -5.15 -6.11
C ALA A 181 -20.99 -6.49 -5.74
N GLU A 182 -20.08 -6.93 -6.57
CA GLU A 182 -19.15 -8.00 -6.20
C GLU A 182 -18.10 -7.42 -5.23
N ILE A 183 -18.13 -7.83 -3.96
CA ILE A 183 -17.20 -7.33 -2.95
C ILE A 183 -15.93 -8.17 -2.94
N ILE A 184 -14.81 -7.54 -3.27
CA ILE A 184 -13.48 -8.18 -3.38
C ILE A 184 -12.64 -7.80 -2.16
N PRO A 185 -12.21 -8.76 -1.32
CA PRO A 185 -11.23 -8.52 -0.29
C PRO A 185 -9.84 -8.28 -0.90
N VAL A 186 -9.07 -7.32 -0.35
CA VAL A 186 -7.79 -6.89 -0.91
C VAL A 186 -6.72 -6.77 0.18
N PHE A 187 -5.51 -7.24 -0.10
CA PHE A 187 -4.29 -6.87 0.62
C PHE A 187 -3.66 -5.67 -0.10
N HIS A 188 -3.68 -4.50 0.52
CA HIS A 188 -2.99 -3.31 0.03
C HIS A 188 -1.61 -3.25 0.72
N THR A 189 -0.62 -3.79 0.06
CA THR A 189 0.68 -4.14 0.63
C THR A 189 1.74 -3.15 0.20
N VAL A 190 2.35 -2.43 1.15
CA VAL A 190 3.53 -1.60 0.88
C VAL A 190 4.72 -2.53 0.64
N VAL A 191 5.33 -2.43 -0.55
CA VAL A 191 6.41 -3.32 -1.00
C VAL A 191 7.72 -2.59 -1.27
N THR A 192 7.66 -1.31 -1.66
CA THR A 192 8.77 -0.36 -1.52
C THR A 192 8.44 0.53 -0.34
N ILE A 193 9.22 0.46 0.71
CA ILE A 193 8.96 1.09 2.00
C ILE A 193 9.90 2.28 2.13
N SER A 194 9.35 3.48 2.31
CA SER A 194 10.16 4.69 2.51
C SER A 194 10.78 4.71 3.90
N ASP A 195 12.00 5.26 3.99
CA ASP A 195 12.80 5.36 5.21
C ASP A 195 13.14 6.82 5.54
N ALA A 196 13.27 7.14 6.82
CA ALA A 196 13.76 8.44 7.27
C ALA A 196 15.28 8.60 7.08
N HIS A 197 15.97 7.54 6.68
CA HIS A 197 17.42 7.49 6.51
C HIS A 197 17.80 7.05 5.09
N PRO A 198 18.94 7.50 4.55
CA PRO A 198 19.27 7.34 3.13
C PRO A 198 19.48 5.90 2.66
N GLY A 199 19.70 4.94 3.57
CA GLY A 199 20.17 3.61 3.17
C GLY A 199 21.61 3.63 2.61
N GLU A 200 22.07 2.51 2.06
CA GLU A 200 23.42 2.41 1.45
C GLU A 200 23.50 3.10 0.09
N ASP A 201 22.39 3.15 -0.65
CA ASP A 201 22.29 3.73 -1.99
C ASP A 201 21.81 5.19 -2.00
N GLY A 202 21.39 5.73 -0.86
CA GLY A 202 20.91 7.10 -0.73
C GLY A 202 19.45 7.30 -1.14
N ASN A 203 18.69 6.25 -1.41
CA ASN A 203 17.32 6.30 -1.95
C ASN A 203 16.25 6.53 -0.89
N TYR A 204 16.56 6.41 0.40
CA TYR A 204 15.56 6.56 1.48
C TYR A 204 14.39 5.59 1.35
N ASN A 205 14.67 4.39 0.87
CA ASN A 205 13.71 3.29 0.81
C ASN A 205 14.42 1.94 0.96
N HIS A 206 13.62 0.91 1.16
CA HIS A 206 14.02 -0.49 1.01
C HIS A 206 12.85 -1.32 0.48
N HIS A 207 13.15 -2.47 -0.08
CA HIS A 207 12.12 -3.37 -0.61
C HIS A 207 11.72 -4.43 0.42
N LEU A 208 10.45 -4.80 0.41
CA LEU A 208 10.00 -6.02 1.08
C LEU A 208 10.75 -7.21 0.48
N ASP A 209 11.20 -8.11 1.34
CA ASP A 209 11.89 -9.32 0.91
C ASP A 209 11.04 -10.12 -0.09
N SER A 210 11.66 -10.52 -1.21
CA SER A 210 10.98 -11.17 -2.34
C SER A 210 10.35 -12.53 -1.98
N GLU A 211 10.93 -13.29 -1.03
CA GLU A 211 10.37 -14.55 -0.56
C GLU A 211 9.10 -14.30 0.26
N THR A 212 9.13 -13.30 1.14
CA THR A 212 7.97 -12.83 1.90
C THR A 212 6.87 -12.34 0.97
N LEU A 213 7.20 -11.47 -0.01
CA LEU A 213 6.25 -10.98 -1.00
C LEU A 213 5.62 -12.14 -1.78
N ARG A 214 6.42 -13.08 -2.29
CA ARG A 214 5.91 -14.24 -3.02
C ARG A 214 4.94 -15.06 -2.18
N TRP A 215 5.28 -15.32 -0.92
CA TRP A 215 4.42 -16.06 -0.01
C TRP A 215 3.05 -15.37 0.21
N TRP A 216 3.03 -14.03 0.35
CA TRP A 216 1.78 -13.26 0.49
C TRP A 216 0.95 -13.30 -0.78
N LEU A 217 1.57 -13.19 -1.96
CA LEU A 217 0.87 -13.29 -3.25
C LEU A 217 0.26 -14.68 -3.46
N ASP A 218 1.02 -15.74 -3.18
CA ASP A 218 0.52 -17.12 -3.27
C ASP A 218 -0.64 -17.38 -2.29
N THR A 219 -0.54 -16.82 -1.08
CA THR A 219 -1.62 -16.90 -0.09
C THR A 219 -2.85 -16.15 -0.57
N ALA A 220 -2.70 -14.94 -1.08
CA ALA A 220 -3.80 -14.14 -1.60
C ALA A 220 -4.52 -14.86 -2.76
N ALA A 221 -3.76 -15.39 -3.70
CA ALA A 221 -4.30 -16.14 -4.84
C ALA A 221 -5.08 -17.39 -4.39
N ALA A 222 -4.54 -18.16 -3.42
CA ALA A 222 -5.20 -19.35 -2.86
C ALA A 222 -6.50 -19.03 -2.12
N GLU A 223 -6.58 -17.85 -1.50
CA GLU A 223 -7.71 -17.40 -0.68
C GLU A 223 -8.72 -16.52 -1.45
N GLY A 224 -8.50 -16.27 -2.75
CA GLY A 224 -9.35 -15.42 -3.57
C GLY A 224 -9.30 -13.94 -3.17
N VAL A 225 -8.17 -13.49 -2.65
CA VAL A 225 -7.89 -12.11 -2.27
C VAL A 225 -7.10 -11.42 -3.37
N TRP A 226 -7.46 -10.19 -3.70
CA TRP A 226 -6.64 -9.38 -4.59
C TRP A 226 -5.50 -8.69 -3.84
N VAL A 227 -4.48 -8.28 -4.56
CA VAL A 227 -3.34 -7.58 -3.99
C VAL A 227 -3.11 -6.28 -4.74
N VAL A 228 -2.92 -5.19 -4.01
CA VAL A 228 -2.41 -3.93 -4.53
C VAL A 228 -1.00 -3.78 -3.97
N LEU A 229 0.00 -3.76 -4.86
CA LEU A 229 1.40 -3.50 -4.52
C LEU A 229 1.62 -2.00 -4.47
N ASP A 230 1.91 -1.48 -3.29
CA ASP A 230 2.10 -0.06 -3.07
C ASP A 230 3.57 0.30 -3.01
N ILE A 231 3.96 1.32 -3.77
CA ILE A 231 5.33 1.82 -3.82
C ILE A 231 5.46 3.22 -3.24
N GLN A 232 6.38 3.34 -2.28
CA GLN A 232 6.80 4.57 -1.61
C GLN A 232 8.27 4.85 -2.00
N PRO A 233 8.55 5.51 -3.14
CA PRO A 233 9.86 5.53 -3.75
C PRO A 233 11.00 6.17 -2.93
N GLY A 234 10.68 7.01 -1.94
CA GLY A 234 11.70 7.82 -1.29
C GLY A 234 12.35 8.76 -2.29
N ARG A 235 13.68 8.70 -2.39
CA ARG A 235 14.46 9.37 -3.44
C ARG A 235 14.82 8.43 -4.60
N GLY A 236 14.40 7.17 -4.54
CA GLY A 236 14.59 6.20 -5.61
C GLY A 236 13.88 6.65 -6.89
N PRO A 237 14.46 6.41 -8.07
CA PRO A 237 13.80 6.71 -9.32
C PRO A 237 12.54 5.84 -9.50
N LEU A 238 11.37 6.46 -9.70
CA LEU A 238 10.11 5.75 -9.88
C LEU A 238 10.18 4.59 -10.92
N PRO A 239 10.85 4.73 -12.07
CA PRO A 239 11.00 3.60 -13.01
C PRO A 239 11.75 2.39 -12.43
N THR A 240 12.67 2.60 -11.51
CA THR A 240 13.39 1.52 -10.82
C THR A 240 12.43 0.75 -9.89
N GLU A 241 11.63 1.48 -9.13
CA GLU A 241 10.64 0.90 -8.21
C GLU A 241 9.53 0.17 -8.98
N LEU A 242 9.08 0.70 -10.11
CA LEU A 242 8.15 0.01 -11.01
C LEU A 242 8.75 -1.31 -11.53
N SER A 243 10.04 -1.32 -11.90
CA SER A 243 10.70 -2.54 -12.36
C SER A 243 10.81 -3.63 -11.29
N PHE A 244 10.86 -3.24 -10.01
CA PHE A 244 10.84 -4.19 -8.90
C PHE A 244 9.51 -4.96 -8.81
N VAL A 245 8.39 -4.27 -9.01
CA VAL A 245 7.04 -4.87 -8.91
C VAL A 245 6.56 -5.51 -10.21
N GLU A 246 7.16 -5.17 -11.36
CA GLU A 246 6.74 -5.63 -12.69
C GLU A 246 6.49 -7.15 -12.78
N PRO A 247 7.39 -8.05 -12.29
CA PRO A 247 7.20 -9.48 -12.42
C PRO A 247 5.90 -10.01 -11.80
N TYR A 248 5.39 -9.32 -10.79
CA TYR A 248 4.18 -9.71 -10.06
C TYR A 248 2.90 -9.19 -10.70
N LEU A 249 2.99 -8.10 -11.47
CA LEU A 249 1.83 -7.48 -12.12
C LEU A 249 1.28 -8.28 -13.30
N TYR A 250 1.96 -9.35 -13.73
CA TYR A 250 1.40 -10.30 -14.71
C TYR A 250 0.35 -11.24 -14.08
N GLU A 251 0.24 -11.29 -12.75
CA GLU A 251 -0.75 -12.10 -12.06
C GLU A 251 -2.14 -11.42 -12.08
N PRO A 252 -3.24 -12.18 -12.28
CA PRO A 252 -4.56 -11.62 -12.56
C PRO A 252 -5.14 -10.80 -11.40
N ASN A 253 -4.80 -11.15 -10.19
CA ASN A 253 -5.29 -10.54 -8.95
C ASN A 253 -4.32 -9.52 -8.35
N VAL A 254 -3.26 -9.12 -9.09
CA VAL A 254 -2.24 -8.19 -8.62
C VAL A 254 -2.32 -6.88 -9.38
N HIS A 255 -2.38 -5.79 -8.64
CA HIS A 255 -2.58 -4.42 -9.08
C HIS A 255 -1.51 -3.51 -8.46
N LEU A 256 -1.52 -2.22 -8.79
CA LEU A 256 -0.49 -1.26 -8.41
C LEU A 256 -1.07 -0.08 -7.64
N ALA A 257 -0.33 0.41 -6.66
CA ALA A 257 -0.49 1.74 -6.07
C ALA A 257 0.83 2.51 -6.10
N VAL A 258 0.72 3.80 -6.20
CA VAL A 258 1.84 4.74 -6.05
C VAL A 258 1.45 5.77 -5.00
N ASP A 259 2.31 5.94 -3.99
CA ASP A 259 2.09 6.93 -2.94
C ASP A 259 2.94 8.19 -3.20
N PRO A 260 2.32 9.27 -3.72
CA PRO A 260 3.02 10.51 -4.02
C PRO A 260 3.62 11.19 -2.80
N GLU A 261 3.09 10.94 -1.58
CA GLU A 261 3.66 11.49 -0.34
C GLU A 261 5.16 11.20 -0.25
N PHE A 262 5.59 10.05 -0.76
CA PHE A 262 6.95 9.56 -0.68
C PHE A 262 7.74 9.66 -1.99
N ILE A 263 7.26 10.39 -3.01
CA ILE A 263 8.07 10.71 -4.19
C ILE A 263 8.87 11.98 -3.90
N MET A 264 10.07 11.80 -3.34
CA MET A 264 10.89 12.91 -2.87
C MET A 264 11.63 13.60 -4.01
N GLY A 265 11.62 14.93 -4.00
CA GLY A 265 12.55 15.73 -4.79
C GLY A 265 13.96 15.72 -4.20
N GLU A 266 14.90 16.39 -4.90
CA GLU A 266 16.27 16.55 -4.41
C GLU A 266 16.29 17.18 -3.01
N GLY A 267 16.97 16.53 -2.08
CA GLY A 267 17.09 16.97 -0.69
C GLY A 267 15.90 16.59 0.21
N GLY A 268 14.76 16.16 -0.32
CA GLY A 268 13.57 15.79 0.47
C GLY A 268 13.80 14.55 1.36
N ILE A 269 13.20 14.50 2.53
CA ILE A 269 13.30 13.38 3.49
C ILE A 269 11.89 12.84 3.75
N PRO A 270 11.61 11.55 3.47
CA PRO A 270 10.31 10.93 3.77
C PRO A 270 9.90 11.13 5.22
N GLY A 271 8.60 11.41 5.44
CA GLY A 271 8.05 11.69 6.76
C GLY A 271 8.37 13.09 7.32
N THR A 272 9.23 13.87 6.64
CA THR A 272 9.53 15.27 6.99
C THR A 272 9.04 16.23 5.91
N ASP A 273 9.30 15.88 4.66
CA ASP A 273 8.88 16.65 3.50
C ASP A 273 7.75 15.92 2.76
N LEU A 274 6.89 16.68 2.11
CA LEU A 274 5.80 16.15 1.31
C LEU A 274 6.29 15.90 -0.12
N GLY A 275 6.19 14.66 -0.56
CA GLY A 275 6.46 14.27 -1.95
C GLY A 275 5.34 14.70 -2.90
N ARG A 276 5.55 14.44 -4.20
CA ARG A 276 4.58 14.80 -5.25
C ARG A 276 4.83 14.07 -6.55
N ILE A 277 3.76 13.96 -7.33
CA ILE A 277 3.76 13.45 -8.71
C ILE A 277 3.02 14.45 -9.60
N ASP A 278 3.26 14.43 -10.91
CA ASP A 278 2.47 15.20 -11.87
C ASP A 278 1.66 14.29 -12.82
N GLY A 279 0.68 14.87 -13.51
CA GLY A 279 -0.22 14.15 -14.40
C GLY A 279 0.51 13.44 -15.56
N GLU A 280 1.59 14.02 -16.06
CA GLU A 280 2.41 13.41 -17.12
C GLU A 280 3.13 12.15 -16.61
N THR A 281 3.63 12.19 -15.40
CA THR A 281 4.26 11.01 -14.75
C THR A 281 3.22 9.92 -14.48
N ILE A 282 2.02 10.28 -14.01
CA ILE A 282 0.90 9.33 -13.84
C ILE A 282 0.56 8.68 -15.19
N ASN A 283 0.48 9.45 -16.29
CA ASN A 283 0.27 8.91 -17.64
C ASN A 283 1.37 7.92 -18.04
N GLY A 284 2.61 8.20 -17.68
CA GLY A 284 3.73 7.27 -17.90
C GLY A 284 3.55 5.94 -17.17
N VAL A 285 3.10 5.96 -15.92
CA VAL A 285 2.79 4.77 -15.13
C VAL A 285 1.59 4.02 -15.72
N GLN A 286 0.51 4.73 -16.08
CA GLN A 286 -0.65 4.13 -16.73
C GLN A 286 -0.30 3.48 -18.08
N ALA A 287 0.49 4.16 -18.93
CA ALA A 287 0.92 3.61 -20.22
C ALA A 287 1.72 2.31 -20.06
N TRP A 288 2.65 2.29 -19.10
CA TRP A 288 3.44 1.12 -18.78
C TRP A 288 2.56 -0.03 -18.25
N LEU A 289 1.65 0.25 -17.32
CA LEU A 289 0.74 -0.73 -16.75
C LEU A 289 -0.27 -1.25 -17.79
N ASN A 290 -0.73 -0.38 -18.71
CA ASN A 290 -1.57 -0.76 -19.84
C ASN A 290 -0.86 -1.75 -20.78
N GLY A 291 0.44 -1.59 -21.02
CA GLY A 291 1.23 -2.56 -21.78
C GLY A 291 1.27 -3.96 -21.12
N ILE A 292 1.36 -4.02 -19.79
CA ILE A 292 1.24 -5.28 -19.04
C ILE A 292 -0.18 -5.84 -19.18
N ALA A 293 -1.20 -5.01 -19.03
CA ALA A 293 -2.61 -5.38 -19.20
C ALA A 293 -2.89 -5.95 -20.59
N GLU A 294 -2.37 -5.33 -21.64
CA GLU A 294 -2.45 -5.84 -23.03
C GLU A 294 -1.81 -7.21 -23.19
N SER A 295 -0.64 -7.41 -22.60
CA SER A 295 0.10 -8.69 -22.69
C SER A 295 -0.60 -9.84 -21.97
N THR A 296 -1.36 -9.55 -20.94
CA THR A 296 -2.10 -10.53 -20.12
C THR A 296 -3.56 -10.68 -20.54
N GLY A 297 -4.10 -9.73 -21.30
CA GLY A 297 -5.52 -9.66 -21.62
C GLY A 297 -6.40 -9.31 -20.40
N GLN A 298 -5.83 -8.69 -19.37
CA GLN A 298 -6.51 -8.41 -18.11
C GLN A 298 -6.37 -6.94 -17.73
N HIS A 299 -7.47 -6.34 -17.30
CA HIS A 299 -7.45 -4.97 -16.77
C HIS A 299 -6.65 -4.90 -15.46
N LYS A 300 -5.99 -3.76 -15.27
CA LYS A 300 -5.23 -3.44 -14.06
C LYS A 300 -5.83 -2.24 -13.36
N ILE A 301 -5.53 -2.11 -12.08
CA ILE A 301 -5.90 -0.94 -11.28
C ILE A 301 -4.61 -0.20 -10.95
N LEU A 302 -4.64 1.11 -11.09
CA LEU A 302 -3.64 2.02 -10.55
C LEU A 302 -4.29 2.89 -9.47
N VAL A 303 -3.81 2.77 -8.24
CA VAL A 303 -4.24 3.62 -7.12
C VAL A 303 -3.24 4.75 -6.92
N ILE A 304 -3.74 5.98 -6.83
CA ILE A 304 -2.95 7.17 -6.47
C ILE A 304 -3.48 7.71 -5.14
N HIS A 305 -2.62 7.73 -4.12
CA HIS A 305 -2.96 8.31 -2.82
C HIS A 305 -2.92 9.84 -2.85
N GLN A 306 -3.88 10.46 -2.19
CA GLN A 306 -3.90 11.92 -2.05
C GLN A 306 -4.61 12.36 -0.76
N PHE A 307 -3.94 13.19 0.02
CA PHE A 307 -4.54 13.90 1.15
C PHE A 307 -4.22 15.41 1.13
N ASN A 308 -3.46 15.88 0.14
CA ASN A 308 -3.09 17.29 0.00
C ASN A 308 -2.97 17.66 -1.48
N ASP A 309 -3.44 18.85 -1.85
CA ASP A 309 -3.44 19.32 -3.26
C ASP A 309 -2.04 19.42 -3.86
N ARG A 310 -1.01 19.57 -3.03
CA ARG A 310 0.38 19.66 -3.50
C ARG A 310 1.00 18.31 -3.85
N MET A 311 0.30 17.21 -3.56
CA MET A 311 0.81 15.87 -3.87
C MET A 311 0.66 15.51 -5.34
N VAL A 312 -0.39 16.02 -6.00
CA VAL A 312 -0.63 15.73 -7.42
C VAL A 312 -0.78 17.02 -8.18
N LEU A 313 0.11 17.26 -9.12
CA LEU A 313 0.18 18.45 -9.93
C LEU A 313 -0.31 18.17 -11.36
N ASN A 314 -0.71 19.20 -12.10
CA ASN A 314 -1.03 19.08 -13.53
C ASN A 314 -2.08 17.99 -13.83
N LYS A 315 -3.10 17.87 -13.00
CA LYS A 315 -4.15 16.85 -13.16
C LYS A 315 -4.89 16.93 -14.49
N GLU A 316 -4.97 18.12 -15.08
CA GLU A 316 -5.54 18.34 -16.40
C GLU A 316 -4.81 17.64 -17.56
N ALA A 317 -3.57 17.18 -17.33
CA ALA A 317 -2.81 16.38 -18.29
C ALA A 317 -3.15 14.88 -18.24
N ILE A 318 -3.85 14.42 -17.19
CA ILE A 318 -4.16 12.99 -16.99
C ILE A 318 -5.09 12.52 -18.11
N GLN A 319 -4.77 11.33 -18.63
CA GLN A 319 -5.48 10.69 -19.72
C GLN A 319 -6.03 9.33 -19.29
N ASP A 320 -7.12 8.89 -19.90
CA ASP A 320 -7.67 7.55 -19.69
C ASP A 320 -6.87 6.51 -20.49
N TYR A 321 -6.63 5.37 -19.88
CA TYR A 321 -5.98 4.23 -20.51
C TYR A 321 -6.94 3.03 -20.48
N PRO A 322 -7.27 2.43 -21.64
CA PRO A 322 -8.45 1.56 -21.79
C PRO A 322 -8.39 0.26 -20.98
N LEU A 323 -7.22 -0.15 -20.48
CA LEU A 323 -7.04 -1.36 -19.69
C LEU A 323 -6.51 -1.07 -18.27
N VAL A 324 -6.51 0.20 -17.85
CA VAL A 324 -6.10 0.62 -16.51
C VAL A 324 -7.21 1.44 -15.88
N ASP A 325 -7.74 0.99 -14.76
CA ASP A 325 -8.72 1.72 -13.96
C ASP A 325 -7.95 2.61 -12.97
N LEU A 326 -8.09 3.92 -13.07
CA LEU A 326 -7.41 4.88 -12.19
C LEU A 326 -8.26 5.17 -10.96
N VAL A 327 -7.72 4.87 -9.77
CA VAL A 327 -8.36 5.13 -8.47
C VAL A 327 -7.68 6.28 -7.75
N TRP A 328 -8.49 7.27 -7.35
CA TRP A 328 -8.06 8.35 -6.45
C TRP A 328 -8.40 8.00 -5.01
N ASP A 329 -7.40 7.59 -4.22
CA ASP A 329 -7.59 7.25 -2.81
C ASP A 329 -7.48 8.49 -1.94
N ALA A 330 -8.62 8.95 -1.40
CA ALA A 330 -8.69 10.04 -0.43
C ALA A 330 -8.10 9.56 0.92
N ASP A 331 -6.82 9.83 1.12
CA ASP A 331 -5.94 9.23 2.14
C ASP A 331 -5.73 10.13 3.37
N GLY A 332 -6.54 11.16 3.57
CA GLY A 332 -6.48 11.99 4.77
C GLY A 332 -7.10 11.30 5.99
N TYR A 333 -6.48 11.44 7.18
CA TYR A 333 -7.08 11.00 8.44
C TYR A 333 -7.83 12.15 9.13
N GLY A 334 -8.78 11.81 10.02
CA GLY A 334 -9.51 12.79 10.83
C GLY A 334 -10.99 12.50 10.99
N GLY A 335 -11.75 13.52 11.37
CA GLY A 335 -13.19 13.37 11.51
C GLY A 335 -13.94 13.25 10.18
N PRO A 336 -15.16 12.66 10.15
CA PRO A 336 -15.93 12.42 8.93
C PRO A 336 -16.10 13.65 8.04
N GLY A 337 -16.28 14.83 8.62
CA GLY A 337 -16.49 16.07 7.84
C GLY A 337 -15.29 16.46 6.99
N ALA A 338 -14.05 16.33 7.52
CA ALA A 338 -12.83 16.60 6.78
C ALA A 338 -12.66 15.58 5.64
N LYS A 339 -12.74 14.30 5.96
CA LYS A 339 -12.59 13.21 4.99
C LYS A 339 -13.61 13.28 3.84
N ILE A 340 -14.88 13.56 4.16
CA ILE A 340 -15.93 13.77 3.13
C ILE A 340 -15.60 15.03 2.30
N GLY A 341 -15.03 16.06 2.93
CA GLY A 341 -14.58 17.28 2.23
C GLY A 341 -13.53 16.97 1.18
N ASP A 342 -12.49 16.24 1.55
CA ASP A 342 -11.38 15.82 0.66
C ASP A 342 -11.90 14.94 -0.48
N TYR A 343 -12.71 13.93 -0.19
CA TYR A 343 -13.32 13.07 -1.20
C TYR A 343 -14.16 13.86 -2.20
N ASN A 344 -15.01 14.77 -1.70
CA ASN A 344 -15.85 15.61 -2.55
C ASN A 344 -15.05 16.58 -3.42
N GLN A 345 -13.90 17.04 -2.94
CA GLN A 345 -12.99 17.85 -3.73
C GLN A 345 -12.38 17.00 -4.84
N TYR A 346 -11.72 15.89 -4.51
CA TYR A 346 -10.95 15.09 -5.47
C TYR A 346 -11.82 14.50 -6.57
N ARG A 347 -13.05 14.07 -6.25
CA ARG A 347 -14.00 13.59 -7.27
C ARG A 347 -14.41 14.64 -8.30
N GLY A 348 -14.23 15.91 -8.00
CA GLY A 348 -14.51 17.04 -8.90
C GLY A 348 -13.31 17.50 -9.71
N GLU A 349 -12.14 16.93 -9.49
CA GLU A 349 -10.91 17.33 -10.15
C GLU A 349 -10.68 16.57 -11.48
N PRO A 350 -9.88 17.14 -12.41
CA PRO A 350 -9.51 16.45 -13.65
C PRO A 350 -8.83 15.09 -13.38
N GLY A 351 -9.03 14.13 -14.25
CA GLY A 351 -8.44 12.80 -14.16
C GLY A 351 -9.12 11.89 -13.14
N PHE A 352 -10.22 12.30 -12.49
CA PHE A 352 -10.97 11.40 -11.61
C PHE A 352 -11.73 10.37 -12.42
N GLU A 353 -11.50 9.10 -12.14
CA GLU A 353 -12.21 7.99 -12.76
C GLU A 353 -12.96 7.17 -11.68
N TYR A 354 -12.26 6.59 -10.73
CA TYR A 354 -12.86 5.88 -9.59
C TYR A 354 -12.42 6.50 -8.26
N GLY A 355 -13.35 6.56 -7.29
CA GLY A 355 -13.06 7.00 -5.93
C GLY A 355 -12.51 5.89 -5.06
N GLY A 356 -11.42 6.18 -4.35
CA GLY A 356 -10.90 5.45 -3.19
C GLY A 356 -11.16 6.24 -1.92
N PHE A 357 -11.28 5.54 -0.79
CA PHE A 357 -11.51 6.16 0.51
C PHE A 357 -10.82 5.38 1.62
N LYS A 358 -9.79 5.98 2.21
CA LYS A 358 -9.00 5.35 3.27
C LYS A 358 -9.53 5.72 4.65
N LEU A 359 -9.56 4.77 5.54
CA LEU A 359 -10.06 4.85 6.91
C LEU A 359 -8.97 4.36 7.87
N PHE A 360 -8.74 5.13 8.94
CA PHE A 360 -7.69 4.87 9.92
C PHE A 360 -8.31 4.48 11.25
N TYR A 361 -8.15 3.22 11.68
CA TYR A 361 -8.76 2.70 12.92
C TYR A 361 -8.38 3.53 14.14
N ASP A 362 -7.13 3.98 14.22
CA ASP A 362 -6.59 4.66 15.39
C ASP A 362 -6.64 6.20 15.28
N LEU A 363 -6.83 6.76 14.08
CA LEU A 363 -6.72 8.21 13.85
C LEU A 363 -8.05 8.89 13.48
N ASP A 364 -8.99 8.15 12.90
CA ASP A 364 -10.30 8.70 12.54
C ASP A 364 -11.25 8.70 13.75
N THR A 365 -11.74 9.88 14.13
CA THR A 365 -12.63 10.01 15.28
C THR A 365 -13.86 10.85 14.94
N PRO A 366 -15.07 10.26 14.95
CA PRO A 366 -15.34 8.82 14.95
C PRO A 366 -14.98 8.17 13.61
N LEU A 367 -14.63 6.88 13.62
CA LEU A 367 -14.47 6.09 12.40
C LEU A 367 -15.81 6.03 11.66
N MET A 368 -15.81 6.27 10.35
CA MET A 368 -17.03 6.16 9.53
C MET A 368 -17.44 4.69 9.37
N THR A 369 -18.75 4.45 9.49
CA THR A 369 -19.33 3.12 9.22
C THR A 369 -19.37 2.82 7.72
N PRO A 370 -19.41 1.55 7.30
CA PRO A 370 -19.61 1.17 5.90
C PRO A 370 -20.82 1.86 5.23
N ALA A 371 -21.93 2.02 5.95
CA ALA A 371 -23.11 2.73 5.43
C ALA A 371 -22.84 4.21 5.16
N GLN A 372 -22.04 4.88 5.99
CA GLN A 372 -21.66 6.28 5.77
C GLN A 372 -20.69 6.42 4.59
N VAL A 373 -19.78 5.45 4.40
CA VAL A 373 -18.87 5.42 3.25
C VAL A 373 -19.65 5.20 1.95
N LEU A 374 -20.60 4.27 1.95
CA LEU A 374 -21.46 4.01 0.78
C LEU A 374 -22.43 5.15 0.45
N ALA A 375 -22.67 6.06 1.38
CA ALA A 375 -23.49 7.26 1.16
C ALA A 375 -22.74 8.40 0.46
N LEU A 376 -21.44 8.24 0.19
CA LEU A 376 -20.68 9.20 -0.62
C LEU A 376 -21.11 9.11 -2.09
N GLU A 377 -20.99 10.20 -2.83
CA GLU A 377 -21.43 10.29 -4.24
C GLU A 377 -20.26 10.71 -5.16
N PRO A 378 -19.81 9.83 -6.08
CA PRO A 378 -20.21 8.43 -6.20
C PRO A 378 -19.72 7.62 -5.00
N PRO A 379 -20.34 6.46 -4.68
CA PRO A 379 -19.81 5.57 -3.65
C PRO A 379 -18.40 5.10 -4.02
N PRO A 380 -17.41 5.13 -3.08
CA PRO A 380 -16.05 4.70 -3.40
C PRO A 380 -16.01 3.26 -3.92
N ALA A 381 -15.29 3.06 -5.01
CA ALA A 381 -15.05 1.73 -5.58
C ALA A 381 -13.97 0.96 -4.80
N PHE A 382 -13.07 1.68 -4.12
CA PHE A 382 -11.98 1.14 -3.32
C PHE A 382 -12.04 1.71 -1.91
N VAL A 383 -12.16 0.86 -0.90
CA VAL A 383 -12.21 1.26 0.51
C VAL A 383 -11.06 0.61 1.26
N VAL A 384 -10.23 1.43 1.88
CA VAL A 384 -8.98 1.00 2.52
C VAL A 384 -9.08 1.20 4.03
N TYR A 385 -8.64 0.24 4.80
CA TYR A 385 -8.53 0.30 6.26
C TYR A 385 -7.06 0.15 6.67
N GLN A 386 -6.58 1.13 7.46
CA GLN A 386 -5.23 1.14 8.01
C GLN A 386 -5.22 1.13 9.54
#